data_a876670d15e58065e0b44be8f5521f5c
#
_entry.id   a876670d15e58065e0b44be8f5521f5c
#
_cell.length_a   1.000
_cell.length_b   1.000
_cell.length_c   1.000
_cell.angle_alpha   90.00
_cell.angle_beta   90.00
_cell.angle_gamma   90.00
#
_symmetry.space_group_name_H-M   'P 1'
#
loop_
_entity.id
_entity.type
_entity.pdbx_description
1 polymer ?
#
loop_
_entity_poly.entity_id
_entity_poly.type
_entity_poly.pdbx_seq_one_letter_code
_entity_poly.pdbx_strand_id
1 'polypeptide(L)'
;MKDPEIQEKGSVQKALMDKKESAYKKYVSLFVGKKGIWQFFKYECIILLFSWIPGAIGLFLRKIFYPFLFRNVGRGVVFGHHITLRHPHKITIGDNSFIDDYVVLDAKGEEDRGLFIGDNVIVGRNTIISCKGGSIHLDDFVNISANCSLLSESLI
;
A
#
# COMPACT_ATOMS: atom_id res chain seq x y z
N MET A 1 -1.31 -25.62 26.67
CA MET A 1 -0.50 -24.45 27.09
C MET A 1 -0.04 -23.71 25.84
N LYS A 2 -0.52 -22.50 25.58
CA LYS A 2 -0.03 -21.70 24.46
C LYS A 2 1.27 -21.03 24.92
N ASP A 3 2.35 -21.23 24.17
CA ASP A 3 3.65 -20.62 24.45
C ASP A 3 3.51 -19.12 24.61
N PRO A 4 3.98 -18.53 25.71
CA PRO A 4 3.91 -17.09 25.96
C PRO A 4 4.69 -16.26 24.90
N GLU A 5 5.72 -16.83 24.27
CA GLU A 5 6.46 -16.18 23.18
C GLU A 5 5.61 -15.93 21.91
N ILE A 6 4.47 -16.58 21.74
CA ILE A 6 3.61 -16.40 20.56
C ILE A 6 2.70 -15.17 20.72
N GLN A 7 2.52 -14.65 21.91
CA GLN A 7 1.65 -13.48 22.13
C GLN A 7 2.30 -12.16 21.75
N GLU A 8 3.63 -12.07 21.76
CA GLU A 8 4.36 -10.85 21.41
C GLU A 8 4.66 -10.70 19.91
N LYS A 9 4.44 -11.74 19.12
CA LYS A 9 4.72 -11.69 17.68
C LYS A 9 3.61 -10.96 16.94
N GLY A 10 3.96 -9.96 16.13
CA GLY A 10 3.02 -9.21 15.31
C GLY A 10 2.16 -10.11 14.41
N SER A 11 1.00 -9.61 14.00
CA SER A 11 0.00 -10.37 13.21
C SER A 11 0.59 -11.05 11.96
N VAL A 12 1.61 -10.45 11.37
CA VAL A 12 2.35 -10.98 10.20
C VAL A 12 3.15 -12.22 10.52
N GLN A 13 3.88 -12.18 11.64
CA GLN A 13 4.69 -13.33 12.06
C GLN A 13 3.80 -14.52 12.42
N LYS A 14 2.63 -14.25 13.05
CA LYS A 14 1.64 -15.30 13.32
C LYS A 14 1.12 -15.94 12.03
N ALA A 15 0.80 -15.13 11.02
CA ALA A 15 0.34 -15.63 9.72
C ALA A 15 1.42 -16.45 8.98
N LEU A 16 2.69 -16.03 9.08
CA LEU A 16 3.80 -16.75 8.45
C LEU A 16 4.13 -18.06 9.16
N MET A 17 3.96 -18.14 10.47
CA MET A 17 4.25 -19.32 11.29
C MET A 17 3.14 -20.38 11.22
N ASP A 18 1.93 -20.01 10.79
CA ASP A 18 0.85 -20.96 10.66
C ASP A 18 1.12 -21.91 9.46
N LYS A 19 1.60 -23.09 9.76
CA LYS A 19 1.90 -24.15 8.78
C LYS A 19 0.66 -24.70 8.08
N LYS A 20 -0.55 -24.45 8.60
CA LYS A 20 -1.82 -24.93 8.05
C LYS A 20 -2.43 -23.98 7.02
N GLU A 21 -2.00 -22.74 6.98
CA GLU A 21 -2.50 -21.79 5.98
C GLU A 21 -1.84 -22.01 4.61
N SER A 22 -2.67 -22.03 3.56
CA SER A 22 -2.17 -22.14 2.19
C SER A 22 -1.36 -20.90 1.80
N ALA A 23 -0.39 -21.09 0.88
CA ALA A 23 0.41 -19.98 0.35
C ALA A 23 -0.44 -18.84 -0.24
N TYR A 24 -1.57 -19.18 -0.88
CA TYR A 24 -2.54 -18.23 -1.38
C TYR A 24 -3.13 -17.34 -0.28
N LYS A 25 -3.59 -17.94 0.82
CA LYS A 25 -4.15 -17.18 1.95
C LYS A 25 -3.12 -16.25 2.57
N LYS A 26 -1.87 -16.73 2.72
CA LYS A 26 -0.77 -15.91 3.21
C LYS A 26 -0.50 -14.72 2.29
N TYR A 27 -0.45 -14.94 0.99
CA TYR A 27 -0.25 -13.88 0.01
C TYR A 27 -1.37 -12.84 0.07
N VAL A 28 -2.63 -13.27 0.02
CA VAL A 28 -3.78 -12.35 0.09
C VAL A 28 -3.75 -11.53 1.38
N SER A 29 -3.46 -12.15 2.51
CA SER A 29 -3.34 -11.45 3.79
C SER A 29 -2.21 -10.41 3.81
N LEU A 30 -1.08 -10.71 3.16
CA LEU A 30 0.11 -9.85 3.17
C LEU A 30 0.03 -8.69 2.20
N PHE A 31 -0.58 -8.87 1.04
CA PHE A 31 -0.52 -7.89 -0.06
C PHE A 31 -1.87 -7.28 -0.37
N VAL A 32 -2.89 -8.09 -0.57
CA VAL A 32 -4.21 -7.61 -1.02
C VAL A 32 -5.04 -7.07 0.14
N GLY A 33 -5.03 -7.76 1.27
CA GLY A 33 -5.72 -7.39 2.51
C GLY A 33 -7.23 -7.60 2.49
N LYS A 34 -7.87 -7.71 1.34
CA LYS A 34 -9.29 -8.07 1.22
C LYS A 34 -9.45 -9.54 0.88
N LYS A 35 -10.32 -10.20 1.61
CA LYS A 35 -10.69 -11.60 1.34
C LYS A 35 -11.59 -11.67 0.12
N GLY A 36 -11.33 -12.61 -0.77
CA GLY A 36 -12.17 -12.88 -1.94
C GLY A 36 -11.35 -13.01 -3.22
N ILE A 37 -11.67 -14.04 -3.99
CA ILE A 37 -10.95 -14.37 -5.22
C ILE A 37 -11.04 -13.24 -6.25
N TRP A 38 -12.17 -12.55 -6.31
CA TRP A 38 -12.39 -11.42 -7.23
C TRP A 38 -11.48 -10.22 -6.91
N GLN A 39 -11.32 -9.90 -5.64
CA GLN A 39 -10.41 -8.82 -5.19
C GLN A 39 -8.96 -9.16 -5.49
N PHE A 40 -8.58 -10.42 -5.30
CA PHE A 40 -7.28 -10.93 -5.67
C PHE A 40 -7.02 -10.79 -7.18
N PHE A 41 -7.90 -11.28 -8.02
CA PHE A 41 -7.75 -11.17 -9.49
C PHE A 41 -7.67 -9.72 -9.94
N LYS A 42 -8.54 -8.86 -9.41
CA LYS A 42 -8.50 -7.43 -9.73
C LYS A 42 -7.14 -6.80 -9.41
N TYR A 43 -6.63 -7.08 -8.20
CA TYR A 43 -5.32 -6.57 -7.77
C TYR A 43 -4.21 -7.08 -8.69
N GLU A 44 -4.13 -8.38 -8.89
CA GLU A 44 -3.09 -9.02 -9.71
C GLU A 44 -3.13 -8.53 -11.17
N CYS A 45 -4.30 -8.48 -11.79
CA CYS A 45 -4.43 -8.01 -13.17
C CYS A 45 -3.96 -6.57 -13.32
N ILE A 46 -4.36 -5.67 -12.42
CA ILE A 46 -3.97 -4.26 -12.51
C ILE A 46 -2.46 -4.11 -12.30
N ILE A 47 -1.90 -4.75 -11.30
CA ILE A 47 -0.45 -4.67 -11.04
C ILE A 47 0.36 -5.30 -12.16
N LEU A 48 0.00 -6.52 -12.59
CA LEU A 48 0.71 -7.25 -13.63
C LEU A 48 0.71 -6.50 -14.98
N LEU A 49 -0.42 -5.90 -15.34
CA LEU A 49 -0.56 -5.25 -16.65
C LEU A 49 0.02 -3.84 -16.69
N PHE A 50 -0.06 -3.07 -15.60
CA PHE A 50 0.19 -1.63 -15.66
C PHE A 50 1.38 -1.13 -14.83
N SER A 51 1.89 -1.93 -13.89
CA SER A 51 2.94 -1.48 -12.96
C SER A 51 4.26 -1.14 -13.65
N TRP A 52 4.64 -1.88 -14.68
CA TRP A 52 5.96 -1.83 -15.31
C TRP A 52 6.02 -0.97 -16.58
N ILE A 53 4.89 -0.59 -17.16
CA ILE A 53 4.85 0.16 -18.43
C ILE A 53 5.46 1.56 -18.21
N PRO A 54 6.60 1.89 -18.88
CA PRO A 54 7.23 3.18 -18.72
C PRO A 54 6.55 4.28 -19.53
N GLY A 55 6.95 5.52 -19.29
CA GLY A 55 6.59 6.68 -20.10
C GLY A 55 5.12 7.11 -19.99
N ALA A 56 4.70 7.95 -20.93
CA ALA A 56 3.39 8.59 -20.90
C ALA A 56 2.23 7.59 -20.98
N ILE A 57 2.39 6.52 -21.74
CA ILE A 57 1.36 5.47 -21.87
C ILE A 57 1.15 4.81 -20.51
N GLY A 58 2.22 4.43 -19.83
CA GLY A 58 2.15 3.84 -18.50
C GLY A 58 1.50 4.77 -17.48
N LEU A 59 1.88 6.05 -17.46
CA LEU A 59 1.27 7.06 -16.60
C LEU A 59 -0.24 7.18 -16.82
N PHE A 60 -0.66 7.24 -18.09
CA PHE A 60 -2.08 7.32 -18.45
C PHE A 60 -2.87 6.09 -18.00
N LEU A 61 -2.34 4.90 -18.26
CA LEU A 61 -3.00 3.65 -17.87
C LEU A 61 -3.12 3.53 -16.34
N ARG A 62 -2.06 3.84 -15.60
CA ARG A 62 -2.11 3.83 -14.14
C ARG A 62 -3.08 4.87 -13.57
N LYS A 63 -3.17 6.05 -14.17
CA LYS A 63 -4.14 7.07 -13.79
C LYS A 63 -5.59 6.55 -13.88
N ILE A 64 -5.89 5.69 -14.86
CA ILE A 64 -7.22 5.11 -15.05
C ILE A 64 -7.47 3.92 -14.13
N PHE A 65 -6.52 3.00 -14.03
CA PHE A 65 -6.75 1.69 -13.41
C PHE A 65 -6.38 1.62 -11.93
N TYR A 66 -5.35 2.33 -11.48
CA TYR A 66 -4.92 2.31 -10.09
C TYR A 66 -5.98 2.77 -9.08
N PRO A 67 -6.82 3.79 -9.37
CA PRO A 67 -7.87 4.21 -8.45
C PRO A 67 -8.82 3.09 -8.02
N PHE A 68 -9.01 2.06 -8.83
CA PHE A 68 -9.84 0.89 -8.47
C PHE A 68 -9.26 0.03 -7.33
N LEU A 69 -7.98 0.17 -7.03
CA LEU A 69 -7.31 -0.55 -5.93
C LEU A 69 -7.42 0.19 -4.61
N PHE A 70 -7.44 1.51 -4.63
CA PHE A 70 -7.39 2.37 -3.45
C PHE A 70 -8.76 2.55 -2.78
N ARG A 71 -8.76 3.06 -1.54
CA ARG A 71 -10.01 3.48 -0.87
C ARG A 71 -10.63 4.66 -1.59
N ASN A 72 -9.83 5.68 -1.86
CA ASN A 72 -10.21 6.86 -2.62
C ASN A 72 -8.98 7.49 -3.26
N VAL A 73 -9.15 7.99 -4.49
CA VAL A 73 -8.11 8.74 -5.21
C VAL A 73 -8.77 9.98 -5.81
N GLY A 74 -8.19 11.12 -5.51
CA GLY A 74 -8.62 12.42 -6.01
C GLY A 74 -8.34 12.60 -7.51
N ARG A 75 -8.69 13.76 -8.02
CA ARG A 75 -8.48 14.11 -9.42
C ARG A 75 -7.03 14.51 -9.67
N GLY A 76 -6.54 14.23 -10.87
CA GLY A 76 -5.21 14.70 -11.28
C GLY A 76 -4.04 13.97 -10.63
N VAL A 77 -4.27 12.88 -9.90
CA VAL A 77 -3.19 12.10 -9.29
C VAL A 77 -2.37 11.39 -10.37
N VAL A 78 -1.06 11.44 -10.21
CA VAL A 78 -0.09 10.81 -11.12
C VAL A 78 0.65 9.70 -10.38
N PHE A 79 0.70 8.52 -10.98
CA PHE A 79 1.38 7.34 -10.45
C PHE A 79 2.57 6.96 -11.32
N GLY A 80 3.78 6.96 -10.75
CA GLY A 80 4.99 6.43 -11.35
C GLY A 80 4.93 4.92 -11.61
N HIS A 81 5.96 4.35 -12.20
CA HIS A 81 6.04 2.92 -12.46
C HIS A 81 6.65 2.15 -11.28
N HIS A 82 6.43 0.84 -11.24
CA HIS A 82 6.94 -0.05 -10.19
C HIS A 82 6.60 0.37 -8.75
N ILE A 83 5.44 1.00 -8.55
CA ILE A 83 4.93 1.29 -7.20
C ILE A 83 4.51 -0.03 -6.55
N THR A 84 5.00 -0.28 -5.35
CA THR A 84 4.58 -1.42 -4.53
C THR A 84 3.41 -1.02 -3.65
N LEU A 85 2.30 -1.71 -3.79
CA LEU A 85 1.08 -1.47 -3.02
C LEU A 85 0.79 -2.65 -2.11
N ARG A 86 0.58 -2.36 -0.82
CA ARG A 86 0.09 -3.35 0.15
C ARG A 86 -1.12 -2.78 0.87
N HIS A 87 -2.21 -3.54 0.90
CA HIS A 87 -3.51 -3.12 1.43
C HIS A 87 -4.00 -1.78 0.86
N PRO A 88 -3.99 -1.58 -0.47
CA PRO A 88 -4.30 -0.30 -1.09
C PRO A 88 -5.71 0.20 -0.76
N HIS A 89 -6.65 -0.69 -0.44
CA HIS A 89 -8.00 -0.34 0.01
C HIS A 89 -8.07 0.47 1.31
N LYS A 90 -6.94 0.62 2.01
CA LYS A 90 -6.79 1.46 3.21
C LYS A 90 -6.05 2.78 2.92
N ILE A 91 -5.74 3.07 1.66
CA ILE A 91 -5.00 4.24 1.25
C ILE A 91 -5.96 5.23 0.59
N THR A 92 -5.90 6.48 1.03
CA THR A 92 -6.61 7.62 0.43
C THR A 92 -5.58 8.62 -0.07
N ILE A 93 -5.77 9.13 -1.29
CA ILE A 93 -4.90 10.12 -1.92
C ILE A 93 -5.76 11.29 -2.40
N GLY A 94 -5.38 12.49 -2.03
CA GLY A 94 -6.06 13.74 -2.42
C GLY A 94 -5.76 14.17 -3.86
N ASP A 95 -6.31 15.31 -4.24
CA ASP A 95 -6.21 15.85 -5.59
C ASP A 95 -4.77 16.26 -5.95
N ASN A 96 -4.41 16.15 -7.24
CA ASN A 96 -3.16 16.65 -7.82
C ASN A 96 -1.86 16.16 -7.15
N SER A 97 -1.91 15.02 -6.47
CA SER A 97 -0.73 14.45 -5.83
C SER A 97 0.09 13.61 -6.81
N PHE A 98 1.40 13.56 -6.58
CA PHE A 98 2.35 12.82 -7.39
C PHE A 98 3.07 11.75 -6.57
N ILE A 99 2.89 10.50 -6.95
CA ILE A 99 3.57 9.34 -6.37
C ILE A 99 4.60 8.86 -7.40
N ASP A 100 5.86 9.08 -7.10
CA ASP A 100 6.96 8.83 -8.05
C ASP A 100 7.29 7.32 -8.18
N ASP A 101 8.25 7.01 -9.02
CA ASP A 101 8.67 5.65 -9.34
C ASP A 101 9.22 4.90 -8.11
N TYR A 102 8.98 3.60 -8.06
CA TYR A 102 9.50 2.69 -7.02
C TYR A 102 9.09 3.06 -5.58
N VAL A 103 8.04 3.86 -5.41
CA VAL A 103 7.49 4.16 -4.09
C VAL A 103 6.81 2.91 -3.53
N VAL A 104 6.95 2.69 -2.21
CA VAL A 104 6.26 1.64 -1.48
C VAL A 104 5.20 2.28 -0.59
N LEU A 105 3.93 1.94 -0.82
CA LEU A 105 2.80 2.32 0.02
C LEU A 105 2.25 1.07 0.70
N ASP A 106 2.51 0.94 1.99
CA ASP A 106 2.10 -0.21 2.80
C ASP A 106 1.15 0.22 3.93
N ALA A 107 -0.13 -0.07 3.79
CA ALA A 107 -1.15 0.24 4.78
C ALA A 107 -1.62 -1.00 5.57
N LYS A 108 -0.70 -1.89 5.91
CA LYS A 108 -0.95 -3.19 6.51
C LYS A 108 -1.38 -3.17 7.98
N GLY A 109 -1.52 -2.04 8.61
CA GLY A 109 -1.94 -1.90 10.01
C GLY A 109 -3.32 -2.50 10.32
N GLU A 110 -3.84 -2.25 11.52
CA GLU A 110 -5.16 -2.67 11.97
C GLU A 110 -6.29 -2.13 11.08
N GLU A 111 -7.49 -2.72 11.18
CA GLU A 111 -8.58 -2.46 10.22
C GLU A 111 -9.00 -0.99 10.12
N ASP A 112 -8.96 -0.25 11.23
CA ASP A 112 -9.37 1.17 11.28
C ASP A 112 -8.24 2.15 10.92
N ARG A 113 -7.05 1.64 10.60
CA ARG A 113 -5.86 2.44 10.34
C ARG A 113 -5.54 2.45 8.84
N GLY A 114 -4.87 3.49 8.38
CA GLY A 114 -4.55 3.62 6.97
C GLY A 114 -3.55 4.73 6.69
N LEU A 115 -3.29 4.89 5.41
CA LEU A 115 -2.46 5.96 4.87
C LEU A 115 -3.37 7.00 4.23
N PHE A 116 -3.23 8.24 4.69
CA PHE A 116 -3.98 9.39 4.19
C PHE A 116 -3.01 10.41 3.63
N ILE A 117 -3.07 10.62 2.34
CA ILE A 117 -2.25 11.59 1.59
C ILE A 117 -3.18 12.70 1.15
N GLY A 118 -2.86 13.95 1.52
CA GLY A 118 -3.62 15.13 1.20
C GLY A 118 -3.51 15.57 -0.26
N ASP A 119 -3.92 16.80 -0.53
CA ASP A 119 -3.88 17.40 -1.86
C ASP A 119 -2.49 17.97 -2.16
N ASN A 120 -2.10 17.95 -3.44
CA ASN A 120 -0.84 18.54 -3.92
C ASN A 120 0.42 17.98 -3.21
N VAL A 121 0.37 16.73 -2.80
CA VAL A 121 1.48 16.05 -2.13
C VAL A 121 2.41 15.43 -3.17
N ILE A 122 3.72 15.55 -2.93
CA ILE A 122 4.74 14.88 -3.74
C ILE A 122 5.44 13.83 -2.89
N VAL A 123 5.44 12.60 -3.36
CA VAL A 123 6.22 11.50 -2.76
C VAL A 123 7.30 11.10 -3.74
N GLY A 124 8.55 11.45 -3.41
CA GLY A 124 9.71 11.20 -4.26
C GLY A 124 10.06 9.71 -4.39
N ARG A 125 10.76 9.37 -5.45
CA ARG A 125 11.13 7.99 -5.83
C ARG A 125 11.81 7.22 -4.70
N ASN A 126 11.66 5.90 -4.71
CA ASN A 126 12.25 4.99 -3.71
C ASN A 126 11.85 5.30 -2.26
N THR A 127 10.81 6.09 -2.04
CA THR A 127 10.30 6.39 -0.69
C THR A 127 9.42 5.25 -0.20
N ILE A 128 9.56 4.92 1.08
CA ILE A 128 8.77 3.90 1.76
C ILE A 128 7.87 4.57 2.77
N ILE A 129 6.55 4.37 2.65
CA ILE A 129 5.56 4.80 3.63
C ILE A 129 4.84 3.54 4.13
N SER A 130 5.03 3.20 5.41
CA SER A 130 4.49 1.96 5.97
C SER A 130 3.76 2.20 7.29
N CYS A 131 2.46 1.91 7.27
CA CYS A 131 1.56 2.01 8.42
C CYS A 131 1.38 0.63 9.06
N LYS A 132 2.23 0.26 10.01
CA LYS A 132 2.12 -1.02 10.73
C LYS A 132 1.36 -0.90 12.04
N GLY A 133 1.68 0.10 12.84
CA GLY A 133 1.13 0.27 14.18
C GLY A 133 0.19 1.45 14.34
N GLY A 134 0.05 2.33 13.35
CA GLY A 134 -0.79 3.51 13.39
C GLY A 134 -1.14 4.01 12.00
N SER A 135 -1.99 5.02 11.90
CA SER A 135 -2.22 5.75 10.65
C SER A 135 -1.08 6.73 10.39
N ILE A 136 -0.80 6.97 9.11
CA ILE A 136 0.04 8.09 8.67
C ILE A 136 -0.84 9.07 7.92
N HIS A 137 -0.75 10.34 8.29
CA HIS A 137 -1.43 11.44 7.63
C HIS A 137 -0.37 12.39 7.07
N LEU A 138 -0.39 12.59 5.77
CA LEU A 138 0.36 13.64 5.09
C LEU A 138 -0.64 14.74 4.73
N ASP A 139 -0.43 15.91 5.32
CA ASP A 139 -1.26 17.08 5.04
C ASP A 139 -1.03 17.60 3.62
N ASP A 140 -1.86 18.56 3.19
CA ASP A 140 -1.75 19.17 1.89
C ASP A 140 -0.38 19.84 1.68
N PHE A 141 0.10 19.83 0.44
CA PHE A 141 1.37 20.46 0.03
C PHE A 141 2.63 19.86 0.66
N VAL A 142 2.55 18.69 1.28
CA VAL A 142 3.74 17.97 1.77
C VAL A 142 4.60 17.53 0.59
N ASN A 143 5.89 17.77 0.68
CA ASN A 143 6.89 17.32 -0.29
C ASN A 143 7.89 16.40 0.39
N ILE A 144 7.88 15.12 0.02
CA ILE A 144 8.82 14.12 0.50
C ILE A 144 9.85 13.87 -0.58
N SER A 145 11.12 14.11 -0.25
CA SER A 145 12.23 13.86 -1.16
C SER A 145 12.40 12.36 -1.47
N ALA A 146 13.21 12.05 -2.46
CA ALA A 146 13.55 10.68 -2.80
C ALA A 146 14.29 9.96 -1.65
N ASN A 147 14.16 8.61 -1.61
CA ASN A 147 14.85 7.74 -0.66
C ASN A 147 14.52 8.01 0.83
N CYS A 148 13.31 8.48 1.11
CA CYS A 148 12.82 8.67 2.46
C CYS A 148 12.11 7.41 3.00
N SER A 149 12.03 7.30 4.33
CA SER A 149 11.25 6.24 4.98
C SER A 149 10.40 6.83 6.09
N LEU A 150 9.09 6.67 5.98
CA LEU A 150 8.11 7.02 7.00
C LEU A 150 7.47 5.74 7.52
N LEU A 151 7.73 5.42 8.76
CA LEU A 151 7.26 4.19 9.37
C LEU A 151 6.44 4.52 10.61
N SER A 152 5.22 3.98 10.68
CA SER A 152 4.40 4.00 11.88
C SER A 152 4.43 2.61 12.49
N GLU A 153 5.14 2.46 13.60
CA GLU A 153 5.20 1.21 14.37
C GLU A 153 4.54 1.42 15.74
N SER A 154 3.83 0.41 16.24
CA SER A 154 3.48 0.37 17.64
C SER A 154 4.72 -0.05 18.42
N LEU A 155 5.21 0.78 19.31
CA LEU A 155 6.12 0.35 20.35
C LEU A 155 5.36 -0.60 21.28
N ILE A 156 5.87 -1.79 21.44
CA ILE A 156 5.39 -2.76 22.42
C ILE A 156 6.01 -2.42 23.77
#